data_b4249895151b66deeeb99ed9dae8ad26
#
_entry.id   b4249895151b66deeeb99ed9dae8ad26
#
_cell.length_a   1.000
_cell.length_b   1.000
_cell.length_c   1.000
_cell.angle_alpha   90.00
_cell.angle_beta   90.00
_cell.angle_gamma   90.00
#
_symmetry.space_group_name_H-M   'P 1'
#
loop_
_entity.id
_entity.type
_entity.pdbx_description
1 polymer ?
#
loop_
_entity_poly.entity_id
_entity_poly.type
_entity_poly.pdbx_seq_one_letter_code
_entity_poly.pdbx_strand_id
1 'polypeptide(L)'
;YSSAASDVYKRQQFYTAPTAIRALAKESLDYVQKFPLSTLKVIGSVGEPINEEAWHWYNDHVGGKRCPLVDTWWQTETGGIMISPIPFVTPTKPTYASLPLPGIQPVLMDELRNEIEGNQVTGALCIKFPWPSMARTIWGDHQRYKETYFTAFPGKYFTGDGALRDEVGYYRITGRVDDVIIVSGHNLGTAPIEDAINEHPAVAESAIVGFPHDIKGNALY
;
A
#
# COMPACT_ATOMS: atom_id res chain seq x y z
N TYR A 1 15.82 2.15 19.72
CA TYR A 1 16.06 3.61 19.73
C TYR A 1 14.80 4.43 19.42
N SER A 2 13.92 4.00 18.52
CA SER A 2 12.72 4.77 18.11
C SER A 2 11.73 4.99 19.26
N SER A 3 11.44 3.96 20.07
CA SER A 3 10.52 4.05 21.21
C SER A 3 11.06 4.97 22.31
N ALA A 4 12.36 4.87 22.61
CA ALA A 4 13.02 5.77 23.55
C ALA A 4 12.93 7.23 23.06
N ALA A 5 13.24 7.50 21.80
CA ALA A 5 13.14 8.84 21.22
C ALA A 5 11.69 9.36 21.25
N SER A 6 10.71 8.52 20.97
CA SER A 6 9.29 8.91 21.04
C SER A 6 8.86 9.32 22.44
N ASP A 7 9.34 8.64 23.48
CA ASP A 7 9.02 9.00 24.85
C ASP A 7 9.78 10.26 25.32
N VAL A 8 11.09 10.32 25.10
CA VAL A 8 11.94 11.46 25.53
C VAL A 8 11.50 12.76 24.85
N TYR A 9 11.26 12.75 23.56
CA TYR A 9 10.89 13.93 22.78
C TYR A 9 9.38 14.18 22.70
N LYS A 10 8.56 13.37 23.38
CA LYS A 10 7.10 13.49 23.37
C LYS A 10 6.52 13.51 21.96
N ARG A 11 7.00 12.61 21.10
CA ARG A 11 6.53 12.48 19.72
C ARG A 11 5.06 12.10 19.72
N GLN A 12 4.30 12.75 18.84
CA GLN A 12 2.85 12.51 18.71
C GLN A 12 2.51 11.65 17.50
N GLN A 13 3.43 11.55 16.57
CA GLN A 13 3.26 10.79 15.34
C GLN A 13 4.47 9.88 15.11
N PHE A 14 4.21 8.66 14.69
CA PHE A 14 5.24 7.72 14.30
C PHE A 14 4.87 7.09 12.96
N TYR A 15 5.70 7.29 11.95
CA TYR A 15 5.45 6.92 10.57
C TYR A 15 6.67 6.19 10.02
N THR A 16 6.47 4.95 9.52
CA THR A 16 7.57 4.08 9.11
C THR A 16 7.13 3.09 8.02
N ALA A 17 8.07 2.31 7.49
CA ALA A 17 7.79 1.30 6.48
C ALA A 17 7.38 -0.05 7.09
N PRO A 18 6.49 -0.83 6.44
CA PRO A 18 6.13 -2.19 6.84
C PRO A 18 7.32 -3.12 7.07
N THR A 19 8.36 -3.06 6.23
CA THR A 19 9.62 -3.81 6.45
C THR A 19 10.23 -3.52 7.83
N ALA A 20 10.27 -2.26 8.24
CA ALA A 20 10.77 -1.90 9.57
C ALA A 20 9.85 -2.42 10.69
N ILE A 21 8.54 -2.40 10.49
CA ILE A 21 7.55 -2.95 11.43
C ILE A 21 7.76 -4.46 11.58
N ARG A 22 7.88 -5.19 10.48
CA ARG A 22 8.14 -6.65 10.49
C ARG A 22 9.46 -7.00 11.18
N ALA A 23 10.52 -6.22 10.94
CA ALA A 23 11.80 -6.41 11.62
C ALA A 23 11.67 -6.20 13.13
N LEU A 24 10.95 -5.16 13.57
CA LEU A 24 10.71 -4.89 14.99
C LEU A 24 9.81 -5.95 15.63
N ALA A 25 8.85 -6.50 14.90
CA ALA A 25 7.95 -7.54 15.40
C ALA A 25 8.69 -8.86 15.73
N LYS A 26 9.86 -9.09 15.14
CA LYS A 26 10.72 -10.26 15.46
C LYS A 26 11.54 -10.07 16.73
N GLU A 27 11.66 -8.84 17.21
CA GLU A 27 12.41 -8.52 18.42
C GLU A 27 11.54 -8.71 19.68
N SER A 28 12.19 -8.76 20.86
CA SER A 28 11.46 -8.81 22.12
C SER A 28 10.55 -7.60 22.30
N LEU A 29 9.32 -7.83 22.72
CA LEU A 29 8.36 -6.78 23.07
C LEU A 29 8.85 -5.87 24.19
N ASP A 30 9.80 -6.31 25.00
CA ASP A 30 10.40 -5.51 26.07
C ASP A 30 10.97 -4.19 25.55
N TYR A 31 11.48 -4.18 24.30
CA TYR A 31 12.01 -2.97 23.67
C TYR A 31 10.93 -1.90 23.43
N VAL A 32 9.70 -2.31 23.21
CA VAL A 32 8.57 -1.38 23.03
C VAL A 32 7.93 -1.07 24.36
N GLN A 33 7.66 -2.08 25.21
CA GLN A 33 6.94 -1.97 26.47
C GLN A 33 7.73 -1.19 27.54
N LYS A 34 9.04 -1.13 27.42
CA LYS A 34 9.92 -0.32 28.28
C LYS A 34 9.56 1.18 28.27
N PHE A 35 8.91 1.65 27.19
CA PHE A 35 8.54 3.04 27.03
C PHE A 35 7.02 3.18 26.91
N PRO A 36 6.38 4.06 27.68
CA PRO A 36 4.92 4.14 27.74
C PRO A 36 4.25 4.61 26.42
N LEU A 37 4.98 5.26 25.53
CA LEU A 37 4.51 5.80 24.23
C LEU A 37 3.20 6.61 24.32
N SER A 38 2.87 7.10 25.52
CA SER A 38 1.59 7.75 25.85
C SER A 38 1.33 9.05 25.06
N THR A 39 2.39 9.65 24.54
CA THR A 39 2.30 10.87 23.72
C THR A 39 1.95 10.60 22.27
N LEU A 40 2.08 9.35 21.78
CA LEU A 40 1.67 9.00 20.43
C LEU A 40 0.15 9.16 20.27
N LYS A 41 -0.26 9.80 19.19
CA LYS A 41 -1.65 10.03 18.80
C LYS A 41 -1.99 9.33 17.50
N VAL A 42 -1.02 9.24 16.59
CA VAL A 42 -1.18 8.63 15.26
C VAL A 42 0.06 7.80 14.96
N ILE A 43 -0.15 6.62 14.42
CA ILE A 43 0.88 5.78 13.81
C ILE A 43 0.57 5.59 12.33
N GLY A 44 1.56 5.34 11.50
CA GLY A 44 1.31 5.19 10.07
C GLY A 44 2.35 4.37 9.35
N SER A 45 1.96 3.85 8.20
CA SER A 45 2.80 3.04 7.30
C SER A 45 2.87 3.62 5.90
N VAL A 46 3.99 3.35 5.22
CA VAL A 46 4.29 3.89 3.89
C VAL A 46 5.36 3.08 3.17
N GLY A 47 5.32 3.16 1.85
CA GLY A 47 6.38 2.70 0.95
C GLY A 47 6.13 1.33 0.33
N GLU A 48 5.38 0.49 0.99
CA GLU A 48 4.92 -0.82 0.51
C GLU A 48 3.57 -1.18 1.15
N PRO A 49 2.79 -2.09 0.59
CA PRO A 49 1.60 -2.61 1.26
C PRO A 49 1.97 -3.25 2.61
N ILE A 50 1.20 -2.93 3.65
CA ILE A 50 1.36 -3.57 4.96
C ILE A 50 0.52 -4.83 5.03
N ASN A 51 1.13 -5.96 5.42
CA ASN A 51 0.40 -7.20 5.67
C ASN A 51 -0.38 -7.14 7.00
N GLU A 52 -1.39 -7.97 7.13
CA GLU A 52 -2.35 -7.93 8.23
C GLU A 52 -1.67 -8.18 9.59
N GLU A 53 -0.75 -9.14 9.65
CA GLU A 53 -0.01 -9.46 10.88
C GLU A 53 0.82 -8.26 11.38
N ALA A 54 1.58 -7.64 10.50
CA ALA A 54 2.37 -6.45 10.84
C ALA A 54 1.47 -5.27 11.23
N TRP A 55 0.32 -5.12 10.56
CA TRP A 55 -0.67 -4.10 10.90
C TRP A 55 -1.19 -4.29 12.33
N HIS A 56 -1.60 -5.51 12.70
CA HIS A 56 -2.09 -5.84 14.04
C HIS A 56 -0.99 -5.66 15.09
N TRP A 57 0.22 -6.18 14.85
CA TRP A 57 1.32 -6.00 15.77
C TRP A 57 1.61 -4.51 16.04
N TYR A 58 1.66 -3.70 14.99
CA TYR A 58 1.94 -2.27 15.07
C TYR A 58 0.83 -1.51 15.81
N ASN A 59 -0.43 -1.81 15.49
CA ASN A 59 -1.58 -1.24 16.16
C ASN A 59 -1.63 -1.60 17.65
N ASP A 60 -1.36 -2.85 17.98
CA ASP A 60 -1.52 -3.35 19.35
C ASP A 60 -0.38 -2.92 20.26
N HIS A 61 0.85 -3.06 19.80
CA HIS A 61 2.03 -2.87 20.65
C HIS A 61 2.61 -1.44 20.60
N VAL A 62 2.54 -0.77 19.48
CA VAL A 62 3.03 0.61 19.34
C VAL A 62 1.89 1.61 19.46
N GLY A 63 0.80 1.41 18.74
CA GLY A 63 -0.40 2.25 18.81
C GLY A 63 -1.21 2.09 20.08
N GLY A 64 -1.07 0.96 20.77
CA GLY A 64 -1.80 0.64 22.01
C GLY A 64 -3.30 0.58 21.77
N LYS A 65 -3.76 0.21 20.57
CA LYS A 65 -5.16 0.17 20.12
C LYS A 65 -5.92 1.51 20.21
N ARG A 66 -5.23 2.59 20.56
CA ARG A 66 -5.80 3.95 20.73
C ARG A 66 -5.40 4.92 19.61
N CYS A 67 -4.27 4.66 18.95
CA CYS A 67 -3.79 5.48 17.86
C CYS A 67 -4.35 4.91 16.55
N PRO A 68 -5.02 5.72 15.71
CA PRO A 68 -5.35 5.26 14.37
C PRO A 68 -4.08 4.94 13.60
N LEU A 69 -4.07 3.78 12.92
CA LEU A 69 -3.00 3.39 12.00
C LEU A 69 -3.36 3.90 10.61
N VAL A 70 -2.61 4.88 10.15
CA VAL A 70 -2.80 5.54 8.86
C VAL A 70 -1.90 4.87 7.84
N ASP A 71 -2.46 3.96 7.06
CA ASP A 71 -1.76 3.39 5.92
C ASP A 71 -1.92 4.33 4.72
N THR A 72 -0.81 4.70 4.09
CA THR A 72 -0.80 5.74 3.06
C THR A 72 -0.32 5.20 1.73
N TRP A 73 -1.06 5.50 0.67
CA TRP A 73 -0.58 5.25 -0.67
C TRP A 73 -0.23 6.55 -1.39
N TRP A 74 0.97 6.58 -1.91
CA TRP A 74 1.51 7.64 -2.77
C TRP A 74 2.75 7.13 -3.51
N GLN A 75 3.22 7.91 -4.46
CA GLN A 75 4.43 7.65 -5.24
C GLN A 75 5.31 8.90 -5.23
N THR A 76 6.60 8.75 -5.52
CA THR A 76 7.50 9.89 -5.70
C THR A 76 6.92 10.90 -6.70
N GLU A 77 6.34 10.41 -7.77
CA GLU A 77 5.76 11.17 -8.87
C GLU A 77 4.44 11.85 -8.51
N THR A 78 3.75 11.36 -7.51
CA THR A 78 2.53 12.03 -7.02
C THR A 78 2.85 13.24 -6.16
N GLY A 79 4.06 13.32 -5.61
CA GLY A 79 4.52 14.44 -4.80
C GLY A 79 3.82 14.61 -3.45
N GLY A 80 2.91 13.71 -3.11
CA GLY A 80 2.16 13.72 -1.87
C GLY A 80 1.22 12.53 -1.76
N ILE A 81 0.64 12.34 -0.57
CA ILE A 81 -0.31 11.26 -0.27
C ILE A 81 -1.58 11.44 -1.10
N MET A 82 -2.05 10.36 -1.71
CA MET A 82 -3.21 10.32 -2.58
C MET A 82 -4.40 9.60 -1.93
N ILE A 83 -4.13 8.45 -1.29
CA ILE A 83 -5.14 7.63 -0.62
C ILE A 83 -4.66 7.38 0.80
N SER A 84 -5.51 7.70 1.78
CA SER A 84 -5.17 7.59 3.20
C SER A 84 -6.40 7.77 4.07
N PRO A 85 -6.55 7.04 5.18
CA PRO A 85 -7.54 7.40 6.17
C PRO A 85 -7.18 8.74 6.82
N ILE A 86 -8.19 9.56 7.08
CA ILE A 86 -8.03 10.79 7.88
C ILE A 86 -8.07 10.36 9.35
N PRO A 87 -7.00 10.61 10.14
CA PRO A 87 -6.93 10.20 11.53
C PRO A 87 -8.16 10.67 12.33
N PHE A 88 -8.74 9.77 13.12
CA PHE A 88 -9.93 9.99 13.97
C PHE A 88 -11.23 10.28 13.22
N VAL A 89 -11.21 10.33 11.88
CA VAL A 89 -12.41 10.58 11.03
C VAL A 89 -12.77 9.32 10.24
N THR A 90 -11.78 8.76 9.53
CA THR A 90 -11.98 7.58 8.71
C THR A 90 -11.66 6.32 9.52
N PRO A 91 -12.57 5.35 9.66
CA PRO A 91 -12.25 4.06 10.25
C PRO A 91 -11.09 3.40 9.50
N THR A 92 -10.09 2.92 10.24
CA THR A 92 -8.95 2.21 9.66
C THR A 92 -9.27 0.73 9.49
N LYS A 93 -8.80 0.14 8.40
CA LYS A 93 -9.00 -1.28 8.08
C LYS A 93 -7.62 -1.87 7.77
N PRO A 94 -7.26 -3.05 8.35
CA PRO A 94 -5.99 -3.70 8.04
C PRO A 94 -5.78 -3.85 6.54
N THR A 95 -4.58 -3.56 6.07
CA THR A 95 -4.13 -3.65 4.66
C THR A 95 -4.73 -2.64 3.68
N TYR A 96 -5.60 -1.74 4.12
CA TYR A 96 -6.27 -0.76 3.26
C TYR A 96 -5.72 0.66 3.45
N ALA A 97 -5.33 1.29 2.35
CA ALA A 97 -5.05 2.72 2.31
C ALA A 97 -6.34 3.57 2.44
N SER A 98 -7.51 2.93 2.34
CA SER A 98 -8.82 3.49 2.65
C SER A 98 -9.36 4.41 1.55
N LEU A 99 -9.63 5.69 1.83
CA LEU A 99 -10.31 6.62 0.91
C LEU A 99 -9.33 7.60 0.26
N PRO A 100 -9.62 8.05 -0.96
CA PRO A 100 -8.84 9.11 -1.57
C PRO A 100 -8.95 10.42 -0.78
N LEU A 101 -7.86 11.16 -0.72
CA LEU A 101 -7.87 12.49 -0.14
C LEU A 101 -8.69 13.47 -1.00
N PRO A 102 -9.24 14.55 -0.40
CA PRO A 102 -10.05 15.53 -1.13
C PRO A 102 -9.36 16.06 -2.38
N GLY A 103 -10.05 15.99 -3.52
CA GLY A 103 -9.56 16.41 -4.83
C GLY A 103 -8.87 15.30 -5.62
N ILE A 104 -8.59 14.14 -5.01
CA ILE A 104 -8.03 12.97 -5.71
C ILE A 104 -9.17 12.08 -6.20
N GLN A 105 -9.14 11.71 -7.49
CA GLN A 105 -10.15 10.86 -8.10
C GLN A 105 -9.51 9.61 -8.68
N PRO A 106 -9.29 8.56 -7.87
CA PRO A 106 -8.81 7.29 -8.36
C PRO A 106 -9.90 6.58 -9.15
N VAL A 107 -9.50 5.82 -10.15
CA VAL A 107 -10.35 4.97 -10.96
C VAL A 107 -9.64 3.65 -11.22
N LEU A 108 -10.39 2.56 -11.21
CA LEU A 108 -9.90 1.24 -11.61
C LEU A 108 -10.19 1.00 -13.08
N MET A 109 -9.20 0.49 -13.80
CA MET A 109 -9.29 0.24 -15.24
C MET A 109 -9.17 -1.26 -15.52
N ASP A 110 -9.97 -1.74 -16.46
CA ASP A 110 -9.84 -3.10 -16.99
C ASP A 110 -8.76 -3.21 -18.09
N GLU A 111 -8.52 -4.41 -18.58
CA GLU A 111 -7.57 -4.70 -19.65
C GLU A 111 -7.99 -4.10 -21.00
N LEU A 112 -9.28 -3.83 -21.19
CA LEU A 112 -9.85 -3.18 -22.38
C LEU A 112 -9.83 -1.65 -22.27
N ARG A 113 -9.23 -1.12 -21.19
CA ARG A 113 -9.13 0.32 -20.89
C ARG A 113 -10.47 0.99 -20.56
N ASN A 114 -11.45 0.24 -20.08
CA ASN A 114 -12.69 0.79 -19.56
C ASN A 114 -12.57 1.07 -18.07
N GLU A 115 -13.29 2.10 -17.60
CA GLU A 115 -13.44 2.36 -16.17
C GLU A 115 -14.33 1.28 -15.55
N ILE A 116 -13.85 0.65 -14.48
CA ILE A 116 -14.63 -0.32 -13.71
C ILE A 116 -15.47 0.43 -12.68
N GLU A 117 -16.77 0.37 -12.83
CA GLU A 117 -17.74 0.99 -11.92
C GLU A 117 -18.07 0.07 -10.73
N GLY A 118 -18.69 0.67 -9.69
CA GLY A 118 -19.16 -0.08 -8.52
C GLY A 118 -18.05 -0.42 -7.52
N ASN A 119 -18.38 -1.28 -6.60
CA ASN A 119 -17.52 -1.76 -5.51
C ASN A 119 -17.28 -3.27 -5.62
N GLN A 120 -16.40 -3.83 -4.79
CA GLN A 120 -15.93 -5.23 -4.85
C GLN A 120 -15.27 -5.55 -6.20
N VAL A 121 -14.44 -4.64 -6.69
CA VAL A 121 -13.79 -4.71 -7.99
C VAL A 121 -12.29 -4.52 -7.89
N THR A 122 -11.57 -5.13 -8.80
CA THR A 122 -10.11 -5.04 -8.90
C THR A 122 -9.71 -4.58 -10.30
N GLY A 123 -8.68 -3.76 -10.41
CA GLY A 123 -8.17 -3.27 -11.69
C GLY A 123 -6.88 -2.49 -11.56
N ALA A 124 -6.38 -2.01 -12.69
CA ALA A 124 -5.25 -1.10 -12.73
C ALA A 124 -5.65 0.27 -12.13
N LEU A 125 -4.88 0.75 -11.16
CA LEU A 125 -5.14 2.02 -10.50
C LEU A 125 -4.69 3.19 -11.39
N CYS A 126 -5.61 4.07 -11.69
CA CYS A 126 -5.33 5.33 -12.38
C CYS A 126 -5.89 6.51 -11.60
N ILE A 127 -5.34 7.70 -11.83
CA ILE A 127 -5.91 8.96 -11.33
C ILE A 127 -6.53 9.73 -12.48
N LYS A 128 -7.78 10.12 -12.31
CA LYS A 128 -8.63 10.65 -13.39
C LYS A 128 -8.26 12.07 -13.80
N PHE A 129 -7.89 12.92 -12.83
CA PHE A 129 -7.58 14.33 -13.08
C PHE A 129 -6.25 14.73 -12.44
N PRO A 130 -5.57 15.74 -13.00
CA PRO A 130 -4.37 16.31 -12.39
C PRO A 130 -4.64 16.84 -10.97
N TRP A 131 -3.62 16.81 -10.13
CA TRP A 131 -3.63 17.34 -8.77
C TRP A 131 -2.41 18.27 -8.55
N PRO A 132 -2.41 19.13 -7.54
CA PRO A 132 -1.41 20.18 -7.39
C PRO A 132 0.04 19.70 -7.27
N SER A 133 0.28 18.55 -6.63
CA SER A 133 1.63 18.01 -6.42
C SER A 133 2.08 17.01 -7.48
N MET A 134 1.30 16.81 -8.55
CA MET A 134 1.66 15.93 -9.65
C MET A 134 2.99 16.35 -10.29
N ALA A 135 3.88 15.37 -10.51
CA ALA A 135 5.11 15.61 -11.27
C ALA A 135 4.78 16.14 -12.68
N ARG A 136 5.56 17.09 -13.17
CA ARG A 136 5.36 17.70 -14.49
C ARG A 136 6.20 17.06 -15.56
N THR A 137 7.28 16.39 -15.16
CA THR A 137 8.25 15.77 -16.07
C THR A 137 9.23 14.91 -15.27
N ILE A 138 9.99 14.08 -16.00
CA ILE A 138 11.24 13.49 -15.55
C ILE A 138 12.38 14.42 -16.01
N TRP A 139 13.32 14.72 -15.15
CA TRP A 139 14.45 15.57 -15.47
C TRP A 139 15.23 15.03 -16.68
N GLY A 140 15.37 15.89 -17.70
CA GLY A 140 16.07 15.54 -18.94
C GLY A 140 15.34 14.57 -19.89
N ASP A 141 14.16 14.03 -19.51
CA ASP A 141 13.44 13.05 -20.33
C ASP A 141 11.92 13.19 -20.21
N HIS A 142 11.39 14.24 -20.80
CA HIS A 142 9.94 14.47 -20.79
C HIS A 142 9.16 13.41 -21.59
N GLN A 143 9.75 12.83 -22.62
CA GLN A 143 9.11 11.81 -23.43
C GLN A 143 8.86 10.54 -22.60
N ARG A 144 9.84 10.09 -21.83
CA ARG A 144 9.71 8.97 -20.90
C ARG A 144 8.59 9.21 -19.87
N TYR A 145 8.45 10.43 -19.35
CA TYR A 145 7.35 10.78 -18.45
C TYR A 145 5.98 10.51 -19.08
N LYS A 146 5.78 10.94 -20.33
CA LYS A 146 4.54 10.70 -21.06
C LYS A 146 4.30 9.22 -21.31
N GLU A 147 5.32 8.52 -21.78
CA GLU A 147 5.24 7.09 -22.11
C GLU A 147 4.90 6.25 -20.89
N THR A 148 5.55 6.49 -19.76
CA THR A 148 5.37 5.72 -18.54
C THR A 148 3.98 5.92 -17.93
N TYR A 149 3.51 7.17 -17.84
CA TYR A 149 2.33 7.47 -17.02
C TYR A 149 1.06 7.76 -17.81
N PHE A 150 1.10 7.96 -19.14
CA PHE A 150 -0.07 8.40 -19.90
C PHE A 150 -0.36 7.58 -21.17
N THR A 151 0.52 6.66 -21.56
CA THR A 151 0.33 5.86 -22.77
C THR A 151 -0.60 4.68 -22.56
N ALA A 152 -0.48 4.00 -21.41
CA ALA A 152 -1.29 2.83 -21.12
C ALA A 152 -2.79 3.17 -21.05
N PHE A 153 -3.14 4.29 -20.39
CA PHE A 153 -4.52 4.75 -20.24
C PHE A 153 -4.62 6.24 -20.65
N PRO A 154 -4.89 6.55 -21.92
CA PRO A 154 -4.92 7.93 -22.40
C PRO A 154 -5.87 8.82 -21.60
N GLY A 155 -5.39 10.01 -21.22
CA GLY A 155 -6.16 10.98 -20.46
C GLY A 155 -6.21 10.73 -18.94
N LYS A 156 -5.55 9.68 -18.45
CA LYS A 156 -5.43 9.37 -17.01
C LYS A 156 -3.96 9.16 -16.64
N TYR A 157 -3.62 9.49 -15.39
CA TYR A 157 -2.31 9.13 -14.85
C TYR A 157 -2.35 7.66 -14.42
N PHE A 158 -1.55 6.83 -15.06
CA PHE A 158 -1.38 5.43 -14.72
C PHE A 158 -0.32 5.27 -13.63
N THR A 159 -0.69 4.67 -12.52
CA THR A 159 0.20 4.53 -11.36
C THR A 159 1.19 3.38 -11.48
N GLY A 160 0.90 2.41 -12.35
CA GLY A 160 1.63 1.14 -12.41
C GLY A 160 1.25 0.18 -11.28
N ASP A 161 0.31 0.56 -10.40
CA ASP A 161 -0.18 -0.29 -9.32
C ASP A 161 -1.56 -0.87 -9.67
N GLY A 162 -1.82 -2.07 -9.18
CA GLY A 162 -3.15 -2.64 -9.09
C GLY A 162 -3.81 -2.28 -7.77
N ALA A 163 -5.14 -2.21 -7.76
CA ALA A 163 -5.88 -2.00 -6.52
C ALA A 163 -7.22 -2.73 -6.54
N LEU A 164 -7.68 -3.08 -5.35
CA LEU A 164 -9.02 -3.54 -5.07
C LEU A 164 -9.80 -2.39 -4.41
N ARG A 165 -11.05 -2.21 -4.81
CA ARG A 165 -12.01 -1.35 -4.12
C ARG A 165 -13.08 -2.22 -3.50
N ASP A 166 -13.18 -2.23 -2.16
CA ASP A 166 -14.08 -3.10 -1.41
C ASP A 166 -15.54 -2.63 -1.44
N GLU A 167 -16.41 -3.29 -0.68
CA GLU A 167 -17.85 -3.04 -0.60
C GLU A 167 -18.24 -1.65 -0.12
N VAL A 168 -17.37 -1.01 0.68
CA VAL A 168 -17.60 0.35 1.23
C VAL A 168 -16.79 1.42 0.47
N GLY A 169 -16.06 1.03 -0.56
CA GLY A 169 -15.28 1.94 -1.40
C GLY A 169 -13.85 2.18 -0.93
N TYR A 170 -13.34 1.40 0.02
CA TYR A 170 -11.95 1.49 0.47
C TYR A 170 -11.00 0.83 -0.54
N TYR A 171 -9.86 1.47 -0.76
CA TYR A 171 -8.82 0.98 -1.66
C TYR A 171 -7.75 0.20 -0.89
N ARG A 172 -7.45 -0.99 -1.40
CA ARG A 172 -6.30 -1.79 -1.05
C ARG A 172 -5.39 -1.91 -2.26
N ILE A 173 -4.11 -1.59 -2.09
CA ILE A 173 -3.12 -1.78 -3.16
C ILE A 173 -2.74 -3.25 -3.22
N THR A 174 -2.78 -3.84 -4.41
CA THR A 174 -2.54 -5.28 -4.64
C THR A 174 -1.16 -5.58 -5.20
N GLY A 175 -0.32 -4.56 -5.34
CA GLY A 175 1.03 -4.65 -5.88
C GLY A 175 1.17 -3.96 -7.23
N ARG A 176 2.33 -4.13 -7.86
CA ARG A 176 2.61 -3.57 -9.18
C ARG A 176 1.87 -4.35 -10.27
N VAL A 177 1.39 -3.66 -11.29
CA VAL A 177 0.75 -4.31 -12.45
C VAL A 177 1.76 -5.09 -13.29
N ASP A 178 3.00 -4.63 -13.34
CA ASP A 178 4.12 -5.30 -14.00
C ASP A 178 4.61 -6.56 -13.25
N ASP A 179 4.29 -6.69 -11.96
CA ASP A 179 4.56 -7.88 -11.14
C ASP A 179 3.37 -8.88 -11.13
N VAL A 180 2.31 -8.58 -11.86
CA VAL A 180 1.16 -9.50 -12.00
C VAL A 180 1.59 -10.75 -12.77
N ILE A 181 1.34 -11.90 -12.18
CA ILE A 181 1.65 -13.19 -12.78
C ILE A 181 0.39 -13.76 -13.44
N ILE A 182 0.47 -14.04 -14.74
CA ILE A 182 -0.64 -14.65 -15.47
C ILE A 182 -0.52 -16.17 -15.36
N VAL A 183 -1.43 -16.79 -14.60
CA VAL A 183 -1.52 -18.26 -14.45
C VAL A 183 -2.82 -18.75 -15.06
N SER A 184 -2.74 -19.58 -16.08
CA SER A 184 -3.92 -20.14 -16.78
C SER A 184 -4.93 -19.05 -17.23
N GLY A 185 -4.46 -17.89 -17.64
CA GLY A 185 -5.29 -16.75 -18.07
C GLY A 185 -5.86 -15.89 -16.95
N HIS A 186 -5.48 -16.16 -15.70
CA HIS A 186 -5.88 -15.33 -14.54
C HIS A 186 -4.73 -14.43 -14.09
N ASN A 187 -5.02 -13.16 -13.91
CA ASN A 187 -4.08 -12.18 -13.39
C ASN A 187 -4.01 -12.30 -11.85
N LEU A 188 -2.87 -12.69 -11.33
CA LEU A 188 -2.61 -12.84 -9.90
C LEU A 188 -1.61 -11.78 -9.44
N GLY A 189 -2.02 -10.92 -8.53
CA GLY A 189 -1.11 -10.01 -7.82
C GLY A 189 -0.27 -10.82 -6.82
N THR A 190 1.00 -10.47 -6.68
CA THR A 190 1.92 -11.19 -5.78
C THR A 190 1.60 -10.92 -4.32
N ALA A 191 1.33 -9.67 -3.95
CA ALA A 191 1.13 -9.26 -2.55
C ALA A 191 0.04 -10.03 -1.79
N PRO A 192 -1.17 -10.31 -2.32
CA PRO A 192 -2.16 -11.10 -1.60
C PRO A 192 -1.74 -12.54 -1.33
N ILE A 193 -0.90 -13.12 -2.20
CA ILE A 193 -0.41 -14.51 -2.06
C ILE A 193 0.73 -14.53 -1.03
N GLU A 194 1.62 -13.56 -1.10
CA GLU A 194 2.70 -13.34 -0.13
C GLU A 194 2.13 -13.13 1.27
N ASP A 195 1.07 -12.32 1.40
CA ASP A 195 0.36 -12.12 2.67
C ASP A 195 -0.13 -13.46 3.25
N ALA A 196 -0.80 -14.28 2.43
CA ALA A 196 -1.32 -15.57 2.87
C ALA A 196 -0.22 -16.57 3.29
N ILE A 197 0.94 -16.54 2.61
CA ILE A 197 2.09 -17.38 2.96
C ILE A 197 2.74 -16.88 4.26
N ASN A 198 2.85 -15.56 4.43
CA ASN A 198 3.46 -14.92 5.59
C ASN A 198 2.63 -15.09 6.88
N GLU A 199 1.34 -15.50 6.79
CA GLU A 199 0.54 -15.88 7.96
C GLU A 199 1.09 -17.15 8.66
N HIS A 200 1.89 -17.97 7.96
CA HIS A 200 2.42 -19.18 8.57
C HIS A 200 3.58 -18.85 9.53
N PRO A 201 3.53 -19.29 10.80
CA PRO A 201 4.48 -18.85 11.84
C PRO A 201 5.94 -19.23 11.58
N ALA A 202 6.21 -20.18 10.69
CA ALA A 202 7.57 -20.57 10.30
C ALA A 202 8.10 -19.78 9.09
N VAL A 203 7.28 -18.92 8.47
CA VAL A 203 7.67 -18.09 7.33
C VAL A 203 8.07 -16.71 7.83
N ALA A 204 9.29 -16.33 7.54
CA ALA A 204 9.80 -15.01 7.93
C ALA A 204 9.41 -13.92 6.92
N GLU A 205 9.46 -14.27 5.64
CA GLU A 205 9.15 -13.43 4.50
C GLU A 205 9.00 -14.33 3.27
N SER A 206 8.11 -13.98 2.36
CA SER A 206 7.95 -14.66 1.08
C SER A 206 7.97 -13.66 -0.07
N ALA A 207 8.39 -14.12 -1.24
CA ALA A 207 8.29 -13.39 -2.48
C ALA A 207 7.78 -14.35 -3.55
N ILE A 208 6.78 -13.92 -4.30
CA ILE A 208 6.19 -14.72 -5.38
C ILE A 208 6.76 -14.26 -6.72
N VAL A 209 7.26 -15.21 -7.48
CA VAL A 209 7.74 -14.97 -8.84
C VAL A 209 7.05 -15.90 -9.84
N GLY A 210 6.81 -15.37 -11.04
CA GLY A 210 6.29 -16.18 -12.15
C GLY A 210 7.41 -17.04 -12.74
N PHE A 211 7.16 -18.33 -12.88
CA PHE A 211 8.05 -19.26 -13.54
C PHE A 211 7.39 -19.85 -14.80
N PRO A 212 8.05 -19.89 -15.96
CA PRO A 212 7.48 -20.46 -17.19
C PRO A 212 7.01 -21.90 -16.97
N HIS A 213 5.77 -22.20 -17.39
CA HIS A 213 5.17 -23.52 -17.26
C HIS A 213 4.47 -23.92 -18.58
N ASP A 214 4.78 -25.10 -19.10
CA ASP A 214 4.36 -25.55 -20.44
C ASP A 214 2.85 -25.56 -20.68
N ILE A 215 2.04 -25.74 -19.63
CA ILE A 215 0.57 -25.83 -19.74
C ILE A 215 -0.11 -24.52 -19.27
N LYS A 216 0.44 -23.86 -18.25
CA LYS A 216 -0.21 -22.72 -17.57
C LYS A 216 0.27 -21.36 -18.06
N GLY A 217 1.27 -21.32 -18.95
CA GLY A 217 2.01 -20.12 -19.31
C GLY A 217 3.02 -19.74 -18.22
N ASN A 218 2.54 -19.42 -17.02
CA ASN A 218 3.35 -19.31 -15.82
C ASN A 218 2.78 -20.17 -14.69
N ALA A 219 3.64 -20.59 -13.77
CA ALA A 219 3.30 -21.11 -12.45
C ALA A 219 3.87 -20.17 -11.40
N LEU A 220 3.33 -20.23 -10.19
CA LEU A 220 3.87 -19.50 -9.05
C LEU A 220 5.02 -20.30 -8.42
N TYR A 221 6.07 -19.59 -8.08
CA TYR A 221 7.22 -20.14 -7.33
C TYR A 221 7.51 -19.24 -6.13
#